data_3a5ba2d49d27fab3261efad7b383033d
#
_entry.id   3a5ba2d49d27fab3261efad7b383033d
#
_cell.length_a   1.000
_cell.length_b   1.000
_cell.length_c   1.000
_cell.angle_alpha   90.00
_cell.angle_beta   90.00
_cell.angle_gamma   90.00
#
_symmetry.space_group_name_H-M   'P 1'
#
loop_
_entity.id
_entity.type
_entity.pdbx_description
1 polymer ?
#
loop_
_entity_poly.entity_id
_entity_poly.type
_entity_poly.pdbx_seq_one_letter_code
_entity_poly.pdbx_strand_id
1 'polypeptide(L)'
;MKKAREFQKNIYFCFIDYAKAFDCVDHNKLWKILKEIGISDHLTCLLRNLYAGQEATVRTGHGTTDWFQIGKGVCQGCILSPCLFNFYSEYIMRNAGLEEAQAGIKIARRNINNLRYADDTNLMAESEEELKSLLKVKGESEKFGLKLNIQKTKITASGPIISWEIDAETVETVSDFIFLGSKITEMVTAAMKLKDAYSLEGKL
;
A
#
# COMPACT_ATOMS: atom_id res chain seq x y z
N MET A 1 -8.02 -11.51 -11.57
CA MET A 1 -7.76 -11.15 -12.99
C MET A 1 -8.45 -12.06 -14.01
N LYS A 2 -8.29 -13.39 -14.02
CA LYS A 2 -8.99 -14.24 -15.02
C LYS A 2 -10.51 -14.02 -15.07
N LYS A 3 -11.21 -13.96 -13.92
CA LYS A 3 -12.66 -13.70 -13.87
C LYS A 3 -13.07 -12.30 -14.34
N ALA A 4 -12.31 -11.25 -13.99
CA ALA A 4 -12.61 -9.90 -14.47
C ALA A 4 -12.52 -9.83 -16.02
N ARG A 5 -11.57 -10.57 -16.60
CA ARG A 5 -11.45 -10.73 -18.05
C ARG A 5 -12.66 -11.43 -18.68
N GLU A 6 -13.18 -12.49 -18.04
CA GLU A 6 -14.39 -13.19 -18.50
C GLU A 6 -15.62 -12.27 -18.51
N PHE A 7 -15.71 -11.32 -17.55
CA PHE A 7 -16.80 -10.39 -17.38
C PHE A 7 -16.57 -9.00 -17.98
N GLN A 8 -15.46 -8.80 -18.73
CA GLN A 8 -15.09 -7.52 -19.39
C GLN A 8 -15.08 -6.32 -18.40
N LYS A 9 -14.73 -6.56 -17.15
CA LYS A 9 -14.65 -5.50 -16.13
C LYS A 9 -13.25 -4.89 -16.13
N ASN A 10 -13.20 -3.57 -16.10
CA ASN A 10 -11.95 -2.84 -15.87
C ASN A 10 -11.51 -3.04 -14.41
N ILE A 11 -10.21 -3.13 -14.20
CA ILE A 11 -9.60 -3.17 -12.88
C ILE A 11 -8.44 -2.18 -12.85
N TYR A 12 -8.42 -1.37 -11.83
CA TYR A 12 -7.40 -0.37 -11.55
C TYR A 12 -6.65 -0.75 -10.27
N PHE A 13 -5.33 -0.71 -10.32
CA PHE A 13 -4.44 -0.98 -9.20
C PHE A 13 -3.56 0.23 -8.94
N CYS A 14 -3.39 0.59 -7.66
CA CYS A 14 -2.39 1.55 -7.21
C CYS A 14 -1.46 0.86 -6.21
N PHE A 15 -0.23 0.64 -6.60
CA PHE A 15 0.83 0.08 -5.75
C PHE A 15 1.50 1.23 -5.01
N ILE A 16 1.17 1.35 -3.74
CA ILE A 16 1.69 2.40 -2.86
C ILE A 16 3.05 1.99 -2.32
N ASP A 17 4.04 2.86 -2.48
CA ASP A 17 5.33 2.79 -1.80
C ASP A 17 5.36 3.88 -0.70
N TYR A 18 5.75 3.50 0.51
CA TYR A 18 5.94 4.47 1.59
C TYR A 18 7.42 4.82 1.75
N ALA A 19 7.72 6.10 1.87
CA ALA A 19 9.08 6.56 2.12
C ALA A 19 9.56 6.14 3.51
N LYS A 20 10.52 5.22 3.58
CA LYS A 20 11.11 4.72 4.83
C LYS A 20 10.04 4.22 5.83
N ALA A 21 9.09 3.42 5.37
CA ALA A 21 7.92 2.97 6.11
C ALA A 21 8.26 2.50 7.54
N PHE A 22 9.16 1.54 7.67
CA PHE A 22 9.58 0.96 8.95
C PHE A 22 10.25 1.98 9.87
N ASP A 23 11.04 2.90 9.33
CA ASP A 23 11.76 3.92 10.10
C ASP A 23 10.83 5.05 10.60
N CYS A 24 9.62 5.16 10.03
CA CYS A 24 8.68 6.24 10.31
C CYS A 24 7.61 5.88 11.37
N VAL A 25 7.56 4.65 11.84
CA VAL A 25 6.58 4.22 12.84
C VAL A 25 6.81 4.97 14.16
N ASP A 26 5.82 5.76 14.59
CA ASP A 26 5.85 6.47 15.86
C ASP A 26 5.53 5.50 17.01
N HIS A 27 6.47 5.33 17.94
CA HIS A 27 6.32 4.41 19.06
C HIS A 27 5.11 4.73 19.93
N ASN A 28 4.85 6.01 20.25
CA ASN A 28 3.73 6.40 21.11
C ASN A 28 2.38 6.08 20.45
N LYS A 29 2.28 6.35 19.15
CA LYS A 29 1.09 5.97 18.36
C LYS A 29 0.94 4.47 18.28
N LEU A 30 2.04 3.73 18.04
CA LEU A 30 2.02 2.27 17.97
C LEU A 30 1.48 1.66 19.28
N TRP A 31 1.98 2.10 20.44
CA TRP A 31 1.50 1.57 21.73
C TRP A 31 0.02 1.87 21.98
N LYS A 32 -0.45 3.03 21.54
CA LYS A 32 -1.86 3.39 21.63
C LYS A 32 -2.70 2.48 20.71
N ILE A 33 -2.27 2.30 19.46
CA ILE A 33 -2.92 1.41 18.49
C ILE A 33 -3.03 -0.01 19.04
N LEU A 34 -1.93 -0.58 19.57
CA LEU A 34 -1.95 -1.94 20.11
C LEU A 34 -3.00 -2.12 21.21
N LYS A 35 -3.16 -1.12 22.09
CA LYS A 35 -4.21 -1.12 23.12
C LYS A 35 -5.61 -1.06 22.51
N GLU A 36 -5.83 -0.17 21.56
CA GLU A 36 -7.14 0.03 20.91
C GLU A 36 -7.61 -1.20 20.15
N ILE A 37 -6.69 -1.97 19.53
CA ILE A 37 -7.01 -3.23 18.85
C ILE A 37 -7.12 -4.43 19.80
N GLY A 38 -6.95 -4.23 21.10
CA GLY A 38 -7.17 -5.26 22.13
C GLY A 38 -5.93 -6.08 22.51
N ILE A 39 -4.72 -5.66 22.16
CA ILE A 39 -3.50 -6.28 22.68
C ILE A 39 -3.38 -5.98 24.16
N SER A 40 -3.11 -7.02 24.97
CA SER A 40 -3.04 -6.88 26.43
C SER A 40 -1.97 -5.89 26.87
N ASP A 41 -2.23 -5.19 28.00
CA ASP A 41 -1.28 -4.23 28.57
C ASP A 41 0.06 -4.89 28.91
N HIS A 42 0.06 -6.15 29.32
CA HIS A 42 1.28 -6.90 29.62
C HIS A 42 2.17 -7.04 28.35
N LEU A 43 1.60 -7.50 27.23
CA LEU A 43 2.34 -7.63 25.98
C LEU A 43 2.78 -6.28 25.44
N THR A 44 1.91 -5.26 25.50
CA THR A 44 2.27 -3.90 25.09
C THR A 44 3.43 -3.35 25.93
N CYS A 45 3.45 -3.64 27.24
CA CYS A 45 4.55 -3.24 28.13
C CYS A 45 5.87 -3.95 27.74
N LEU A 46 5.83 -5.25 27.47
CA LEU A 46 7.02 -5.99 27.03
C LEU A 46 7.58 -5.42 25.72
N LEU A 47 6.72 -5.13 24.75
CA LEU A 47 7.13 -4.50 23.47
C LEU A 47 7.73 -3.11 23.71
N ARG A 48 7.12 -2.29 24.57
CA ARG A 48 7.68 -0.97 24.93
C ARG A 48 9.06 -1.10 25.54
N ASN A 49 9.27 -2.05 26.44
CA ASN A 49 10.57 -2.27 27.07
C ASN A 49 11.61 -2.76 26.06
N LEU A 50 11.20 -3.56 25.06
CA LEU A 50 12.09 -3.99 23.98
C LEU A 50 12.61 -2.82 23.13
N TYR A 51 11.78 -1.80 22.93
CA TYR A 51 12.13 -0.59 22.15
C TYR A 51 12.66 0.56 23.01
N ALA A 52 12.55 0.47 24.34
CA ALA A 52 13.01 1.52 25.25
C ALA A 52 14.54 1.56 25.30
N GLY A 53 15.10 2.76 25.21
CA GLY A 53 16.54 2.98 25.35
C GLY A 53 17.40 2.34 24.24
N GLN A 54 16.81 2.01 23.10
CA GLN A 54 17.59 1.53 21.97
C GLN A 54 18.49 2.64 21.44
N GLU A 55 19.75 2.28 21.20
CA GLU A 55 20.76 3.17 20.66
C GLU A 55 21.38 2.56 19.39
N ALA A 56 21.84 3.41 18.52
CA ALA A 56 22.54 3.01 17.31
C ALA A 56 23.79 3.85 17.06
N THR A 57 24.70 3.29 16.28
CA THR A 57 25.84 3.98 15.72
C THR A 57 25.97 3.60 14.26
N VAL A 58 26.48 4.48 13.43
CA VAL A 58 26.66 4.24 11.99
C VAL A 58 28.16 4.15 11.69
N ARG A 59 28.55 3.07 11.03
CA ARG A 59 29.91 2.91 10.51
C ARG A 59 30.01 3.59 9.15
N THR A 60 30.90 4.55 9.03
CA THR A 60 31.19 5.28 7.80
C THR A 60 32.61 4.94 7.31
N GLY A 61 32.95 5.36 6.09
CA GLY A 61 34.31 5.25 5.58
C GLY A 61 35.38 6.03 6.39
N HIS A 62 34.96 6.97 7.24
CA HIS A 62 35.81 7.82 8.08
C HIS A 62 35.79 7.43 9.57
N GLY A 63 35.10 6.33 9.93
CA GLY A 63 34.98 5.87 11.33
C GLY A 63 33.53 5.58 11.73
N THR A 64 33.31 5.53 13.03
CA THR A 64 31.99 5.26 13.62
C THR A 64 31.45 6.54 14.24
N THR A 65 30.16 6.82 14.06
CA THR A 65 29.50 7.96 14.72
C THR A 65 29.41 7.74 16.23
N ASP A 66 29.14 8.81 16.98
CA ASP A 66 28.69 8.68 18.37
C ASP A 66 27.37 7.90 18.45
N TRP A 67 27.12 7.31 19.60
CA TRP A 67 25.86 6.63 19.88
C TRP A 67 24.72 7.63 19.93
N PHE A 68 23.60 7.31 19.27
CA PHE A 68 22.38 8.12 19.34
C PHE A 68 21.16 7.26 19.63
N GLN A 69 20.20 7.86 20.31
CA GLN A 69 18.97 7.19 20.71
C GLN A 69 18.00 7.00 19.53
N ILE A 70 17.39 5.82 19.44
CA ILE A 70 16.35 5.51 18.46
C ILE A 70 14.99 5.83 19.10
N GLY A 71 14.35 6.92 18.65
CA GLY A 71 13.05 7.38 19.17
C GLY A 71 11.84 6.95 18.36
N LYS A 72 12.02 6.32 17.20
CA LYS A 72 10.96 5.88 16.29
C LYS A 72 11.44 4.75 15.37
N GLY A 73 10.50 4.14 14.68
CA GLY A 73 10.76 3.06 13.73
C GLY A 73 10.67 1.67 14.34
N VAL A 74 10.52 0.67 13.48
CA VAL A 74 10.60 -0.75 13.84
C VAL A 74 11.80 -1.37 13.13
N CYS A 75 12.53 -2.23 13.85
CA CYS A 75 13.81 -2.74 13.41
C CYS A 75 13.67 -3.61 12.13
N GLN A 76 14.31 -3.21 11.04
CA GLN A 76 14.35 -4.01 9.82
C GLN A 76 15.08 -5.32 10.08
N GLY A 77 14.52 -6.43 9.58
CA GLY A 77 15.03 -7.79 9.83
C GLY A 77 14.59 -8.44 11.14
N CYS A 78 13.91 -7.72 12.04
CA CYS A 78 13.30 -8.32 13.22
C CYS A 78 11.99 -9.02 12.83
N ILE A 79 11.77 -10.23 13.33
CA ILE A 79 10.57 -11.05 13.05
C ILE A 79 9.26 -10.37 13.50
N LEU A 80 9.31 -9.51 14.51
CA LEU A 80 8.15 -8.77 15.03
C LEU A 80 7.78 -7.55 14.18
N SER A 81 8.73 -6.96 13.48
CA SER A 81 8.53 -5.68 12.80
C SER A 81 7.46 -5.69 11.71
N PRO A 82 7.36 -6.72 10.85
CA PRO A 82 6.24 -6.79 9.89
C PRO A 82 4.88 -6.87 10.58
N CYS A 83 4.78 -7.60 11.71
CA CYS A 83 3.54 -7.72 12.46
C CYS A 83 3.15 -6.37 13.10
N LEU A 84 4.08 -5.68 13.74
CA LEU A 84 3.85 -4.35 14.33
C LEU A 84 3.47 -3.32 13.27
N PHE A 85 4.15 -3.35 12.12
CA PHE A 85 3.80 -2.49 10.99
C PHE A 85 2.41 -2.81 10.43
N ASN A 86 2.04 -4.08 10.32
CA ASN A 86 0.70 -4.48 9.89
C ASN A 86 -0.39 -3.94 10.82
N PHE A 87 -0.22 -3.99 12.14
CA PHE A 87 -1.16 -3.37 13.07
C PHE A 87 -1.25 -1.85 12.88
N TYR A 88 -0.11 -1.22 12.69
CA TYR A 88 -0.04 0.23 12.45
C TYR A 88 -0.76 0.63 11.17
N SER A 89 -0.51 -0.06 10.06
CA SER A 89 -1.14 0.20 8.77
C SER A 89 -2.63 -0.17 8.78
N GLU A 90 -3.03 -1.26 9.45
CA GLU A 90 -4.42 -1.66 9.61
C GLU A 90 -5.25 -0.56 10.28
N TYR A 91 -4.72 0.01 11.36
CA TYR A 91 -5.36 1.11 12.06
C TYR A 91 -5.55 2.35 11.16
N ILE A 92 -4.52 2.69 10.38
CA ILE A 92 -4.59 3.79 9.40
C ILE A 92 -5.67 3.54 8.37
N MET A 93 -5.76 2.33 7.82
CA MET A 93 -6.75 1.98 6.79
C MET A 93 -8.18 2.01 7.33
N ARG A 94 -8.40 1.57 8.59
CA ARG A 94 -9.70 1.68 9.26
C ARG A 94 -10.10 3.14 9.42
N ASN A 95 -9.19 4.00 9.90
CA ASN A 95 -9.46 5.43 10.05
C ASN A 95 -9.71 6.12 8.70
N ALA A 96 -9.10 5.65 7.63
CA ALA A 96 -9.40 6.09 6.28
C ALA A 96 -10.78 5.58 5.78
N GLY A 97 -11.47 4.72 6.54
CA GLY A 97 -12.78 4.17 6.19
C GLY A 97 -12.74 3.26 4.95
N LEU A 98 -11.62 2.54 4.72
CA LEU A 98 -11.51 1.62 3.59
C LEU A 98 -12.41 0.40 3.76
N GLU A 99 -12.65 -0.06 4.99
CA GLU A 99 -13.53 -1.20 5.26
C GLU A 99 -14.99 -0.91 4.88
N GLU A 100 -15.44 0.33 5.05
CA GLU A 100 -16.79 0.79 4.74
C GLU A 100 -16.94 1.28 3.29
N ALA A 101 -15.82 1.42 2.56
CA ALA A 101 -15.84 1.93 1.20
C ALA A 101 -16.57 0.97 0.26
N GLN A 102 -17.52 1.51 -0.53
CA GLN A 102 -18.18 0.75 -1.59
C GLN A 102 -17.25 0.48 -2.79
N ALA A 103 -16.21 1.30 -2.94
CA ALA A 103 -15.16 1.15 -3.93
C ALA A 103 -14.38 -0.15 -3.72
N GLY A 104 -14.02 -0.82 -4.80
CA GLY A 104 -13.25 -2.07 -4.76
C GLY A 104 -13.70 -3.09 -5.78
N ILE A 105 -13.06 -4.24 -5.77
CA ILE A 105 -13.34 -5.37 -6.66
C ILE A 105 -14.24 -6.37 -5.93
N LYS A 106 -15.39 -6.72 -6.53
CA LYS A 106 -16.31 -7.70 -5.95
C LYS A 106 -15.90 -9.13 -6.31
N ILE A 107 -15.45 -9.90 -5.31
CA ILE A 107 -15.09 -11.32 -5.46
C ILE A 107 -15.90 -12.14 -4.46
N ALA A 108 -16.68 -13.12 -4.96
CA ALA A 108 -17.49 -14.02 -4.14
C ALA A 108 -18.34 -13.28 -3.08
N ARG A 109 -19.03 -12.20 -3.47
CA ARG A 109 -19.85 -11.30 -2.61
C ARG A 109 -19.06 -10.48 -1.58
N ARG A 110 -17.74 -10.52 -1.60
CA ARG A 110 -16.89 -9.67 -0.76
C ARG A 110 -16.35 -8.52 -1.61
N ASN A 111 -16.32 -7.33 -1.04
CA ASN A 111 -15.65 -6.19 -1.63
C ASN A 111 -14.19 -6.21 -1.16
N ILE A 112 -13.25 -6.23 -2.12
CA ILE A 112 -11.82 -6.19 -1.85
C ILE A 112 -11.27 -4.93 -2.50
N ASN A 113 -10.82 -3.98 -1.71
CA ASN A 113 -10.30 -2.71 -2.17
C ASN A 113 -8.82 -2.48 -1.85
N ASN A 114 -8.23 -3.35 -1.05
CA ASN A 114 -6.80 -3.30 -0.76
C ASN A 114 -6.23 -4.69 -0.47
N LEU A 115 -4.92 -4.85 -0.72
CA LEU A 115 -4.11 -5.98 -0.28
C LEU A 115 -2.84 -5.40 0.34
N ARG A 116 -2.44 -5.97 1.49
CA ARG A 116 -1.29 -5.45 2.25
C ARG A 116 -0.45 -6.56 2.83
N TYR A 117 0.84 -6.33 2.82
CA TYR A 117 1.81 -7.12 3.58
C TYR A 117 2.97 -6.20 3.97
N ALA A 118 3.11 -5.92 5.26
CA ALA A 118 4.03 -4.92 5.78
C ALA A 118 3.82 -3.56 5.07
N ASP A 119 4.87 -2.99 4.47
CA ASP A 119 4.83 -1.73 3.73
C ASP A 119 4.30 -1.86 2.29
N ASP A 120 4.29 -3.06 1.74
CA ASP A 120 3.69 -3.32 0.44
C ASP A 120 2.17 -3.16 0.51
N THR A 121 1.64 -2.11 -0.10
CA THR A 121 0.21 -1.79 -0.12
C THR A 121 -0.27 -1.64 -1.56
N ASN A 122 -1.38 -2.29 -1.88
CA ASN A 122 -2.04 -2.16 -3.16
C ASN A 122 -3.52 -1.80 -2.96
N LEU A 123 -3.98 -0.71 -3.58
CA LEU A 123 -5.38 -0.36 -3.68
C LEU A 123 -5.96 -0.87 -4.99
N MET A 124 -7.24 -1.29 -4.97
CA MET A 124 -7.92 -1.89 -6.11
C MET A 124 -9.32 -1.33 -6.26
N ALA A 125 -9.72 -1.05 -7.50
CA ALA A 125 -11.06 -0.56 -7.82
C ALA A 125 -11.54 -1.02 -9.22
N GLU A 126 -12.84 -0.90 -9.48
CA GLU A 126 -13.44 -1.17 -10.80
C GLU A 126 -13.46 0.09 -11.70
N SER A 127 -13.19 1.29 -11.15
CA SER A 127 -13.07 2.54 -11.91
C SER A 127 -11.95 3.44 -11.39
N GLU A 128 -11.60 4.45 -12.19
CA GLU A 128 -10.60 5.47 -11.82
C GLU A 128 -11.09 6.33 -10.65
N GLU A 129 -12.37 6.72 -10.66
CA GLU A 129 -13.00 7.52 -9.61
C GLU A 129 -13.03 6.78 -8.28
N GLU A 130 -13.35 5.49 -8.32
CA GLU A 130 -13.30 4.65 -7.12
C GLU A 130 -11.87 4.57 -6.58
N LEU A 131 -10.85 4.35 -7.43
CA LEU A 131 -9.47 4.29 -7.00
C LEU A 131 -9.02 5.63 -6.38
N LYS A 132 -9.41 6.77 -6.99
CA LYS A 132 -9.18 8.11 -6.41
C LYS A 132 -9.82 8.26 -5.03
N SER A 133 -11.03 7.74 -4.84
CA SER A 133 -11.70 7.77 -3.54
C SER A 133 -10.96 6.98 -2.46
N LEU A 134 -10.26 5.91 -2.82
CA LEU A 134 -9.46 5.11 -1.89
C LEU A 134 -8.14 5.81 -1.51
N LEU A 135 -7.64 6.74 -2.33
CA LEU A 135 -6.41 7.49 -2.03
C LEU A 135 -6.51 8.46 -0.84
N LYS A 136 -7.71 8.63 -0.24
CA LYS A 136 -7.86 9.29 1.06
C LYS A 136 -6.97 8.66 2.15
N VAL A 137 -6.55 7.39 1.97
CA VAL A 137 -5.58 6.73 2.84
C VAL A 137 -4.26 7.50 2.95
N LYS A 138 -3.87 8.27 1.92
CA LYS A 138 -2.68 9.12 1.97
C LYS A 138 -2.75 10.13 3.12
N GLY A 139 -3.85 10.89 3.20
CA GLY A 139 -4.02 11.89 4.27
C GLY A 139 -4.02 11.27 5.67
N GLU A 140 -4.63 10.09 5.84
CA GLU A 140 -4.58 9.37 7.10
C GLU A 140 -3.17 8.85 7.40
N SER A 141 -2.47 8.30 6.41
CA SER A 141 -1.08 7.84 6.57
C SER A 141 -0.15 8.96 7.03
N GLU A 142 -0.29 10.15 6.46
CA GLU A 142 0.52 11.32 6.83
C GLU A 142 0.29 11.77 8.27
N LYS A 143 -0.94 11.69 8.80
CA LYS A 143 -1.23 11.96 10.21
C LYS A 143 -0.46 11.01 11.16
N PHE A 144 -0.15 9.81 10.67
CA PHE A 144 0.63 8.80 11.38
C PHE A 144 2.12 8.81 11.04
N GLY A 145 2.58 9.77 10.23
CA GLY A 145 3.98 9.94 9.86
C GLY A 145 4.43 9.09 8.68
N LEU A 146 3.53 8.34 8.03
CA LEU A 146 3.83 7.59 6.83
C LEU A 146 3.56 8.48 5.60
N LYS A 147 4.60 8.77 4.84
CA LYS A 147 4.51 9.55 3.61
C LYS A 147 4.59 8.64 2.39
N LEU A 148 3.69 8.85 1.43
CA LEU A 148 3.78 8.17 0.15
C LEU A 148 5.01 8.66 -0.63
N ASN A 149 5.69 7.72 -1.26
CA ASN A 149 6.72 8.00 -2.25
C ASN A 149 6.06 7.99 -3.64
N ILE A 150 5.64 9.16 -4.13
CA ILE A 150 4.88 9.27 -5.38
C ILE A 150 5.68 8.74 -6.57
N GLN A 151 6.98 8.98 -6.61
CA GLN A 151 7.85 8.52 -7.70
C GLN A 151 7.95 6.98 -7.79
N LYS A 152 7.86 6.28 -6.64
CA LYS A 152 7.88 4.81 -6.59
C LYS A 152 6.48 4.21 -6.60
N THR A 153 5.45 4.98 -6.26
CA THR A 153 4.05 4.56 -6.40
C THR A 153 3.74 4.35 -7.87
N LYS A 154 3.07 3.25 -8.22
CA LYS A 154 2.77 2.88 -9.60
C LYS A 154 1.29 2.57 -9.75
N ILE A 155 0.77 2.85 -10.94
CA ILE A 155 -0.60 2.51 -11.31
C ILE A 155 -0.57 1.57 -12.50
N THR A 156 -1.43 0.56 -12.48
CA THR A 156 -1.74 -0.26 -13.65
C THR A 156 -3.25 -0.45 -13.77
N ALA A 157 -3.76 -0.50 -14.99
CA ALA A 157 -5.18 -0.73 -15.23
C ALA A 157 -5.41 -1.57 -16.47
N SER A 158 -6.52 -2.30 -16.48
CA SER A 158 -7.02 -2.99 -17.69
C SER A 158 -7.86 -2.07 -18.57
N GLY A 159 -8.21 -0.88 -18.11
CA GLY A 159 -8.94 0.17 -18.82
C GLY A 159 -8.04 1.32 -19.26
N PRO A 160 -8.59 2.28 -20.03
CA PRO A 160 -7.83 3.45 -20.45
C PRO A 160 -7.48 4.33 -19.23
N ILE A 161 -6.20 4.68 -19.11
CA ILE A 161 -5.71 5.74 -18.20
C ILE A 161 -5.00 6.77 -19.08
N ILE A 162 -5.38 8.04 -18.94
CA ILE A 162 -4.76 9.14 -19.69
C ILE A 162 -3.58 9.70 -18.91
N SER A 163 -3.80 10.06 -17.65
CA SER A 163 -2.78 10.53 -16.73
C SER A 163 -3.29 10.36 -15.30
N TRP A 164 -2.41 10.18 -14.36
CA TRP A 164 -2.76 10.07 -12.95
C TRP A 164 -1.88 10.99 -12.12
N GLU A 165 -2.50 11.77 -11.25
CA GLU A 165 -1.80 12.71 -10.38
C GLU A 165 -2.22 12.51 -8.93
N ILE A 166 -1.25 12.60 -8.04
CA ILE A 166 -1.43 12.68 -6.59
C ILE A 166 -0.73 13.96 -6.13
N ASP A 167 -1.47 14.91 -5.54
CA ASP A 167 -0.96 16.22 -5.09
C ASP A 167 -0.23 17.00 -6.21
N ALA A 168 -0.77 17.01 -7.41
CA ALA A 168 -0.18 17.63 -8.60
C ALA A 168 1.17 17.01 -9.04
N GLU A 169 1.56 15.88 -8.50
CA GLU A 169 2.68 15.08 -9.01
C GLU A 169 2.15 13.91 -9.84
N THR A 170 2.73 13.73 -11.03
CA THR A 170 2.34 12.64 -11.94
C THR A 170 2.82 11.29 -11.41
N VAL A 171 1.89 10.35 -11.30
CA VAL A 171 2.20 8.95 -10.95
C VAL A 171 2.45 8.14 -12.21
N GLU A 172 3.51 7.37 -12.23
CA GLU A 172 3.85 6.54 -13.38
C GLU A 172 2.84 5.41 -13.58
N THR A 173 2.32 5.33 -14.80
CA THR A 173 1.48 4.21 -15.24
C THR A 173 2.36 3.14 -15.86
N VAL A 174 2.24 1.90 -15.37
CA VAL A 174 3.04 0.76 -15.82
C VAL A 174 2.18 -0.35 -16.41
N SER A 175 2.70 -1.04 -17.42
CA SER A 175 2.03 -2.18 -18.06
C SER A 175 2.11 -3.46 -17.21
N ASP A 176 3.11 -3.56 -16.37
CA ASP A 176 3.26 -4.67 -15.42
C ASP A 176 3.94 -4.22 -14.12
N PHE A 177 3.65 -4.94 -13.06
CA PHE A 177 4.25 -4.71 -11.74
C PHE A 177 4.43 -6.04 -11.00
N ILE A 178 5.52 -6.18 -10.24
CA ILE A 178 5.74 -7.34 -9.38
C ILE A 178 5.28 -6.97 -7.96
N PHE A 179 4.20 -7.60 -7.51
CA PHE A 179 3.65 -7.41 -6.17
C PHE A 179 3.71 -8.73 -5.40
N LEU A 180 4.36 -8.75 -4.24
CA LEU A 180 4.56 -9.93 -3.40
C LEU A 180 5.07 -11.16 -4.20
N GLY A 181 6.06 -10.94 -5.07
CA GLY A 181 6.63 -12.00 -5.91
C GLY A 181 5.76 -12.44 -7.09
N SER A 182 4.56 -11.89 -7.25
CA SER A 182 3.65 -12.21 -8.35
C SER A 182 3.64 -11.09 -9.40
N LYS A 183 3.85 -11.45 -10.66
CA LYS A 183 3.78 -10.50 -11.76
C LYS A 183 2.31 -10.20 -12.13
N ILE A 184 1.92 -8.95 -11.99
CA ILE A 184 0.61 -8.42 -12.41
C ILE A 184 0.84 -7.72 -13.75
N THR A 185 0.11 -8.10 -14.78
CA THR A 185 0.29 -7.57 -16.14
C THR A 185 -1.00 -7.03 -16.70
N GLU A 186 -0.87 -5.99 -17.53
CA GLU A 186 -1.94 -5.37 -18.32
C GLU A 186 -2.47 -6.28 -19.46
N MET A 187 -2.05 -7.51 -19.60
CA MET A 187 -2.30 -8.44 -20.73
C MET A 187 -3.77 -8.55 -21.20
N VAL A 188 -4.66 -7.79 -20.58
CA VAL A 188 -6.09 -7.70 -20.94
C VAL A 188 -6.31 -6.79 -22.16
N THR A 189 -5.48 -5.76 -22.36
CA THR A 189 -5.73 -4.69 -23.35
C THR A 189 -5.39 -5.11 -24.77
N ALA A 190 -4.37 -5.93 -24.98
CA ALA A 190 -3.98 -6.37 -26.34
C ALA A 190 -5.03 -7.30 -26.98
N ALA A 191 -5.65 -8.18 -26.19
CA ALA A 191 -6.69 -9.09 -26.70
C ALA A 191 -8.03 -8.39 -26.95
N MET A 192 -8.33 -7.29 -26.22
CA MET A 192 -9.52 -6.46 -26.51
C MET A 192 -9.30 -5.61 -27.77
N LYS A 193 -8.14 -4.97 -27.92
CA LYS A 193 -7.80 -4.21 -29.15
C LYS A 193 -7.83 -5.10 -30.41
N LEU A 194 -7.39 -6.36 -30.30
CA LEU A 194 -7.51 -7.31 -31.40
C LEU A 194 -8.96 -7.69 -31.68
N LYS A 195 -9.82 -7.90 -30.66
CA LYS A 195 -11.25 -8.19 -30.90
C LYS A 195 -11.99 -7.01 -31.51
N ASP A 196 -11.71 -5.79 -31.05
CA ASP A 196 -12.31 -4.58 -31.61
C ASP A 196 -11.86 -4.33 -33.05
N ALA A 197 -10.58 -4.60 -33.38
CA ALA A 197 -10.08 -4.54 -34.73
C ALA A 197 -10.79 -5.58 -35.66
N TYR A 198 -10.93 -6.83 -35.19
CA TYR A 198 -11.62 -7.87 -35.97
C TYR A 198 -13.13 -7.66 -36.06
N SER A 199 -13.76 -6.96 -35.07
CA SER A 199 -15.21 -6.64 -35.17
C SER A 199 -15.51 -5.50 -36.14
N LEU A 200 -14.54 -4.65 -36.46
CA LEU A 200 -14.65 -3.57 -37.44
C LEU A 200 -14.43 -4.08 -38.87
N GLU A 201 -13.59 -5.10 -39.07
CA GLU A 201 -13.39 -5.70 -40.40
C GLU A 201 -14.55 -6.60 -40.85
N GLY A 202 -15.41 -7.05 -39.96
CA GLY A 202 -16.59 -7.88 -40.30
C GLY A 202 -17.85 -7.08 -40.67
N LYS A 203 -17.76 -5.76 -40.88
CA LYS A 203 -18.86 -4.86 -41.24
C LYS A 203 -18.65 -4.09 -42.55
N LEU A 204 -17.82 -4.62 -43.44
CA LEU A 204 -17.68 -4.14 -44.80
C LEU A 204 -18.29 -5.17 -45.78
#